data_f2fe4feef33f6969cd63fc0a76616b41
#
_entry.id   f2fe4feef33f6969cd63fc0a76616b41
#
_cell.length_a   1.000
_cell.length_b   1.000
_cell.length_c   1.000
_cell.angle_alpha   90.00
_cell.angle_beta   90.00
_cell.angle_gamma   90.00
#
_symmetry.space_group_name_H-M   'P 1'
#
loop_
_entity.id
_entity.type
_entity.pdbx_description
1 polymer ?
#
loop_
_entity_poly.entity_id
_entity_poly.type
_entity_poly.pdbx_seq_one_letter_code
_entity_poly.pdbx_strand_id
1 'polypeptide(L)'
;PLDEAYLHVYGVMPAGNARRLHPRGHDVAWRVEREHPGLAKRVLRQLRARGALHPRALAQELGAATMRSGWGGSSSASTRALDMLQYRGLARVVRRESGIRVYAPMPERARAEPPRRRAEVLLGMLLRLYAPLPEGTLRQLARMVGGRGLDDGARESALARFVADDAVASATVDRVRYLWPAD
;
A
#
# COMPACT_ATOMS: atom_id res chain seq x y z
N PRO A 1 15.82 -5.54 5.82
CA PRO A 1 14.99 -6.20 4.82
C PRO A 1 14.16 -5.17 4.05
N LEU A 2 13.96 -5.41 2.74
CA LEU A 2 13.14 -4.58 1.86
C LEU A 2 11.88 -5.37 1.49
N ASP A 3 10.77 -4.65 1.30
CA ASP A 3 9.50 -5.19 0.80
C ASP A 3 9.03 -4.38 -0.41
N GLU A 4 8.36 -5.04 -1.34
CA GLU A 4 7.66 -4.38 -2.43
C GLU A 4 6.25 -3.99 -1.97
N ALA A 5 5.90 -2.73 -2.09
CA ALA A 5 4.59 -2.23 -1.65
C ALA A 5 4.12 -1.01 -2.45
N TYR A 6 2.85 -0.66 -2.26
CA TYR A 6 2.27 0.57 -2.81
C TYR A 6 2.28 1.66 -1.74
N LEU A 7 3.08 2.71 -1.92
CA LEU A 7 2.86 3.95 -1.17
C LEU A 7 1.71 4.71 -1.83
N HIS A 8 1.98 5.54 -2.83
CA HIS A 8 1.01 6.03 -3.82
C HIS A 8 1.34 5.47 -5.22
N VAL A 9 2.59 5.09 -5.45
CA VAL A 9 3.05 4.27 -6.57
C VAL A 9 3.66 2.97 -6.04
N TYR A 10 3.80 1.98 -6.91
CA TYR A 10 4.47 0.73 -6.58
C TYR A 10 5.98 0.93 -6.47
N GLY A 11 6.59 0.40 -5.44
CA GLY A 11 8.02 0.56 -5.22
C GLY A 11 8.57 -0.42 -4.18
N VAL A 12 9.88 -0.31 -3.96
CA VAL A 12 10.62 -1.05 -2.92
C VAL A 12 10.88 -0.10 -1.76
N MET A 13 10.64 -0.56 -0.54
CA MET A 13 10.85 0.23 0.67
C MET A 13 11.28 -0.64 1.84
N PRO A 14 11.82 -0.06 2.92
CA PRO A 14 12.10 -0.81 4.15
C PRO A 14 10.86 -1.55 4.65
N ALA A 15 11.02 -2.82 5.02
CA ALA A 15 9.90 -3.68 5.45
C ALA A 15 9.11 -3.10 6.64
N GLY A 16 9.78 -2.40 7.56
CA GLY A 16 9.11 -1.68 8.64
C GLY A 16 8.15 -0.62 8.15
N ASN A 17 8.50 0.10 7.07
CA ASN A 17 7.65 1.10 6.43
C ASN A 17 6.49 0.45 5.68
N ALA A 18 6.76 -0.60 4.90
CA ALA A 18 5.72 -1.34 4.19
C ALA A 18 4.63 -1.85 5.14
N ARG A 19 4.99 -2.33 6.33
CA ARG A 19 4.03 -2.78 7.35
C ARG A 19 3.10 -1.67 7.83
N ARG A 20 3.59 -0.42 7.92
CA ARG A 20 2.80 0.74 8.37
C ARG A 20 1.76 1.21 7.35
N LEU A 21 1.89 0.80 6.09
CA LEU A 21 0.86 1.05 5.08
C LEU A 21 -0.45 0.29 5.37
N HIS A 22 -0.43 -0.70 6.25
CA HIS A 22 -1.55 -1.59 6.51
C HIS A 22 -2.09 -1.45 7.95
N PRO A 23 -3.38 -1.74 8.18
CA PRO A 23 -4.40 -2.17 7.23
C PRO A 23 -4.83 -1.06 6.27
N ARG A 24 -5.10 -1.39 5.02
CA ARG A 24 -5.82 -0.51 4.11
C ARG A 24 -7.30 -0.89 4.12
N GLY A 25 -8.18 0.11 3.98
CA GLY A 25 -9.61 -0.11 3.98
C GLY A 25 -10.07 -1.06 2.87
N HIS A 26 -11.13 -1.80 3.17
CA HIS A 26 -11.75 -2.78 2.26
C HIS A 26 -13.03 -2.24 1.59
N ASP A 27 -13.29 -0.95 1.71
CA ASP A 27 -14.61 -0.35 1.46
C ASP A 27 -15.01 -0.30 -0.01
N VAL A 28 -14.08 -0.53 -0.92
CA VAL A 28 -14.36 -0.64 -2.35
C VAL A 28 -14.01 -2.04 -2.82
N ALA A 29 -15.03 -2.75 -3.33
CA ALA A 29 -14.80 -4.04 -3.96
C ALA A 29 -13.98 -3.86 -5.25
N TRP A 30 -12.86 -4.53 -5.32
CA TRP A 30 -12.06 -4.55 -6.54
C TRP A 30 -12.81 -5.25 -7.66
N ARG A 31 -12.47 -4.91 -8.90
CA ARG A 31 -13.07 -5.55 -10.07
C ARG A 31 -12.98 -7.08 -10.02
N VAL A 32 -11.85 -7.63 -9.57
CA VAL A 32 -11.66 -9.09 -9.42
C VAL A 32 -12.61 -9.70 -8.39
N GLU A 33 -13.04 -8.98 -7.36
CA GLU A 33 -13.99 -9.49 -6.38
C GLU A 33 -15.43 -9.53 -6.94
N ARG A 34 -15.76 -8.54 -7.78
CA ARG A 34 -17.08 -8.47 -8.42
C ARG A 34 -17.22 -9.51 -9.54
N GLU A 35 -16.18 -9.67 -10.39
CA GLU A 35 -16.21 -10.58 -11.53
C GLU A 35 -15.91 -12.02 -11.15
N HIS A 36 -15.16 -12.26 -10.05
CA HIS A 36 -14.77 -13.59 -9.56
C HIS A 36 -15.00 -13.72 -8.05
N PRO A 37 -16.26 -13.77 -7.59
CA PRO A 37 -16.57 -13.86 -6.17
C PRO A 37 -15.87 -15.06 -5.51
N GLY A 38 -15.26 -14.82 -4.34
CA GLY A 38 -14.57 -15.85 -3.57
C GLY A 38 -13.16 -16.23 -4.06
N LEU A 39 -12.71 -15.79 -5.26
CA LEU A 39 -11.40 -16.14 -5.79
C LEU A 39 -10.28 -15.66 -4.85
N ALA A 40 -10.34 -14.44 -4.36
CA ALA A 40 -9.33 -13.90 -3.43
C ALA A 40 -9.22 -14.73 -2.13
N LYS A 41 -10.34 -15.20 -1.60
CA LYS A 41 -10.34 -16.09 -0.42
C LYS A 41 -9.66 -17.43 -0.74
N ARG A 42 -9.89 -17.99 -1.93
CA ARG A 42 -9.24 -19.24 -2.38
C ARG A 42 -7.74 -19.03 -2.56
N VAL A 43 -7.32 -17.95 -3.22
CA VAL A 43 -5.89 -17.57 -3.38
C VAL A 43 -5.21 -17.43 -2.02
N LEU A 44 -5.82 -16.69 -1.09
CA LEU A 44 -5.25 -16.51 0.26
C LEU A 44 -5.14 -17.83 1.03
N ARG A 45 -6.13 -18.72 0.89
CA ARG A 45 -6.07 -20.04 1.50
C ARG A 45 -4.92 -20.88 0.94
N GLN A 46 -4.69 -20.85 -0.38
CA GLN A 46 -3.54 -21.53 -1.00
C GLN A 46 -2.20 -20.97 -0.51
N LEU A 47 -2.06 -19.65 -0.44
CA LEU A 47 -0.87 -19.02 0.12
C LEU A 47 -0.62 -19.47 1.57
N ARG A 48 -1.66 -19.53 2.39
CA ARG A 48 -1.53 -19.94 3.81
C ARG A 48 -1.16 -21.42 3.96
N ALA A 49 -1.70 -22.28 3.10
CA ALA A 49 -1.45 -23.71 3.15
C ALA A 49 -0.07 -24.10 2.62
N ARG A 50 0.43 -23.40 1.60
CA ARG A 50 1.62 -23.81 0.84
C ARG A 50 2.80 -22.84 0.93
N GLY A 51 2.61 -21.68 1.53
CA GLY A 51 3.64 -20.64 1.62
C GLY A 51 3.76 -19.81 0.35
N ALA A 52 4.99 -19.67 -0.16
CA ALA A 52 5.27 -18.82 -1.31
C ALA A 52 4.84 -19.48 -2.64
N LEU A 53 4.01 -18.81 -3.43
CA LEU A 53 3.48 -19.31 -4.69
C LEU A 53 3.69 -18.33 -5.85
N HIS A 54 4.07 -18.89 -7.00
CA HIS A 54 4.14 -18.18 -8.26
C HIS A 54 2.70 -18.03 -8.85
N PRO A 55 2.34 -16.90 -9.48
CA PRO A 55 1.01 -16.68 -10.04
C PRO A 55 0.57 -17.75 -11.05
N ARG A 56 1.52 -18.31 -11.83
CA ARG A 56 1.23 -19.38 -12.78
C ARG A 56 0.71 -20.65 -12.08
N ALA A 57 1.31 -21.04 -10.95
CA ALA A 57 0.84 -22.20 -10.19
C ALA A 57 -0.60 -22.01 -9.69
N LEU A 58 -0.92 -20.80 -9.20
CA LEU A 58 -2.28 -20.46 -8.79
C LEU A 58 -3.27 -20.46 -9.96
N ALA A 59 -2.86 -19.98 -11.14
CA ALA A 59 -3.71 -20.00 -12.32
C ALA A 59 -4.01 -21.43 -12.79
N GLN A 60 -3.06 -22.35 -12.71
CA GLN A 60 -3.26 -23.76 -13.02
C GLN A 60 -4.28 -24.43 -12.08
N GLU A 61 -4.22 -24.12 -10.80
CA GLU A 61 -5.11 -24.75 -9.79
C GLU A 61 -6.50 -24.11 -9.69
N LEU A 62 -6.58 -22.80 -9.84
CA LEU A 62 -7.81 -22.03 -9.60
C LEU A 62 -8.52 -21.61 -10.89
N GLY A 63 -7.96 -21.98 -12.02
CA GLY A 63 -8.45 -21.61 -13.34
C GLY A 63 -7.74 -20.37 -13.90
N ALA A 64 -7.50 -20.37 -15.21
CA ALA A 64 -6.79 -19.33 -15.95
C ALA A 64 -7.73 -18.25 -16.50
N ALA A 65 -8.84 -17.94 -15.79
CA ALA A 65 -9.74 -16.88 -16.21
C ALA A 65 -8.95 -15.57 -16.42
N THR A 66 -9.14 -14.94 -17.58
CA THR A 66 -8.41 -13.76 -18.01
C THR A 66 -9.23 -12.51 -17.74
N MET A 67 -8.58 -11.48 -17.20
CA MET A 67 -9.17 -10.16 -16.99
C MET A 67 -8.43 -9.10 -17.81
N ARG A 68 -9.16 -8.22 -18.46
CA ARG A 68 -8.57 -7.05 -19.12
C ARG A 68 -8.06 -6.05 -18.08
N SER A 69 -6.85 -5.52 -18.28
CA SER A 69 -6.35 -4.40 -17.48
C SER A 69 -6.90 -3.08 -18.03
N GLY A 70 -7.02 -2.06 -17.17
CA GLY A 70 -7.40 -0.71 -17.60
C GLY A 70 -6.40 -0.05 -18.56
N TRP A 71 -5.23 -0.65 -18.77
CA TRP A 71 -4.13 -0.16 -19.61
C TRP A 71 -3.99 -0.97 -20.92
N GLY A 72 -5.02 -1.70 -21.34
CA GLY A 72 -5.04 -2.43 -22.62
C GLY A 72 -4.42 -3.83 -22.59
N GLY A 73 -3.77 -4.25 -21.50
CA GLY A 73 -3.21 -5.60 -21.34
C GLY A 73 -4.23 -6.59 -20.74
N SER A 74 -3.87 -7.88 -20.71
CA SER A 74 -4.61 -8.91 -20.01
C SER A 74 -3.76 -9.57 -18.93
N SER A 75 -4.38 -10.04 -17.85
CA SER A 75 -3.74 -10.81 -16.80
C SER A 75 -4.71 -11.85 -16.26
N SER A 76 -4.20 -12.91 -15.62
CA SER A 76 -5.09 -13.86 -14.98
C SER A 76 -5.84 -13.23 -13.80
N ALA A 77 -7.07 -13.68 -13.56
CA ALA A 77 -7.85 -13.24 -12.40
C ALA A 77 -7.13 -13.55 -11.08
N SER A 78 -6.40 -14.67 -11.00
CA SER A 78 -5.56 -15.01 -9.84
C SER A 78 -4.44 -14.00 -9.60
N THR A 79 -3.79 -13.47 -10.66
CA THR A 79 -2.80 -12.37 -10.54
C THR A 79 -3.46 -11.11 -10.00
N ARG A 80 -4.64 -10.75 -10.47
CA ARG A 80 -5.38 -9.58 -9.94
C ARG A 80 -5.81 -9.77 -8.49
N ALA A 81 -6.17 -10.99 -8.11
CA ALA A 81 -6.45 -11.31 -6.71
C ALA A 81 -5.20 -11.18 -5.82
N LEU A 82 -4.02 -11.59 -6.32
CA LEU A 82 -2.74 -11.40 -5.62
C LEU A 82 -2.39 -9.92 -5.45
N ASP A 83 -2.52 -9.11 -6.50
CA ASP A 83 -2.29 -7.64 -6.43
C ASP A 83 -3.20 -6.99 -5.37
N MET A 84 -4.47 -7.37 -5.35
CA MET A 84 -5.42 -6.89 -4.34
C MET A 84 -5.06 -7.35 -2.92
N LEU A 85 -4.71 -8.63 -2.74
CA LEU A 85 -4.30 -9.16 -1.43
C LEU A 85 -3.02 -8.48 -0.93
N GLN A 86 -2.07 -8.20 -1.82
CA GLN A 86 -0.87 -7.42 -1.48
C GLN A 86 -1.24 -5.98 -1.09
N TYR A 87 -2.07 -5.32 -1.88
CA TYR A 87 -2.53 -3.96 -1.56
C TYR A 87 -3.21 -3.88 -0.20
N ARG A 88 -4.00 -4.89 0.17
CA ARG A 88 -4.68 -5.00 1.47
C ARG A 88 -3.77 -5.49 2.60
N GLY A 89 -2.52 -5.86 2.31
CA GLY A 89 -1.57 -6.39 3.30
C GLY A 89 -1.89 -7.77 3.81
N LEU A 90 -2.56 -8.58 2.99
CA LEU A 90 -2.86 -9.98 3.26
C LEU A 90 -1.84 -10.93 2.60
N ALA A 91 -1.16 -10.45 1.56
CA ALA A 91 -0.04 -11.10 0.91
C ALA A 91 1.14 -10.13 0.76
N ARG A 92 2.35 -10.67 0.57
CA ARG A 92 3.56 -9.90 0.27
C ARG A 92 4.35 -10.55 -0.86
N VAL A 93 5.15 -9.77 -1.57
CA VAL A 93 6.14 -10.29 -2.51
C VAL A 93 7.36 -10.73 -1.71
N VAL A 94 7.83 -11.95 -1.95
CA VAL A 94 8.99 -12.51 -1.24
C VAL A 94 10.22 -12.63 -2.11
N ARG A 95 10.03 -12.74 -3.42
CA ARG A 95 11.08 -12.76 -4.44
C ARG A 95 10.49 -12.54 -5.83
N ARG A 96 11.37 -12.42 -6.81
CA ARG A 96 11.01 -12.43 -8.22
C ARG A 96 11.67 -13.62 -8.92
N GLU A 97 10.93 -14.25 -9.81
CA GLU A 97 11.41 -15.29 -10.71
C GLU A 97 11.22 -14.81 -12.15
N SER A 98 12.32 -14.61 -12.88
CA SER A 98 12.31 -14.03 -14.24
C SER A 98 11.45 -12.74 -14.33
N GLY A 99 11.60 -11.85 -13.35
CA GLY A 99 10.83 -10.59 -13.26
C GLY A 99 9.41 -10.72 -12.70
N ILE A 100 8.87 -11.94 -12.58
CA ILE A 100 7.52 -12.20 -12.08
C ILE A 100 7.54 -12.28 -10.54
N ARG A 101 6.63 -11.59 -9.89
CA ARG A 101 6.49 -11.59 -8.43
C ARG A 101 6.00 -12.92 -7.90
N VAL A 102 6.66 -13.46 -6.88
CA VAL A 102 6.24 -14.63 -6.09
C VAL A 102 5.69 -14.14 -4.76
N TYR A 103 4.52 -14.60 -4.41
CA TYR A 103 3.75 -14.09 -3.27
C TYR A 103 3.70 -15.12 -2.14
N ALA A 104 3.78 -14.63 -0.91
CA ALA A 104 3.54 -15.39 0.30
C ALA A 104 2.45 -14.71 1.14
N PRO A 105 1.80 -15.43 2.09
CA PRO A 105 0.91 -14.77 3.01
C PRO A 105 1.67 -13.74 3.85
N MET A 106 1.00 -12.63 4.19
CA MET A 106 1.55 -11.70 5.17
C MET A 106 1.62 -12.43 6.53
N PRO A 107 2.77 -12.40 7.24
CA PRO A 107 2.85 -12.93 8.59
C PRO A 107 1.82 -12.27 9.50
N GLU A 108 1.33 -13.02 10.48
CA GLU A 108 0.40 -12.50 11.47
C GLU A 108 1.01 -11.27 12.16
N ARG A 109 0.25 -10.20 12.26
CA ARG A 109 0.78 -8.91 12.67
C ARG A 109 1.00 -8.87 14.18
N ALA A 110 2.17 -8.43 14.59
CA ALA A 110 2.30 -7.73 15.85
C ALA A 110 1.27 -6.58 15.91
N ARG A 111 0.75 -6.30 17.12
CA ARG A 111 -0.29 -5.30 17.40
C ARG A 111 -0.19 -4.07 16.49
N ALA A 112 -1.26 -3.73 15.80
CA ALA A 112 -1.29 -2.59 14.89
C ALA A 112 -0.94 -1.30 15.65
N GLU A 113 -0.10 -0.45 15.06
CA GLU A 113 0.17 0.87 15.63
C GLU A 113 -1.13 1.69 15.73
N PRO A 114 -1.27 2.55 16.75
CA PRO A 114 -2.40 3.46 16.83
C PRO A 114 -2.53 4.27 15.53
N PRO A 115 -3.74 4.50 15.03
CA PRO A 115 -3.97 5.17 13.73
C PRO A 115 -3.23 6.51 13.62
N ARG A 116 -3.21 7.29 14.71
CA ARG A 116 -2.51 8.57 14.78
C ARG A 116 -1.01 8.44 14.52
N ARG A 117 -0.31 7.54 15.26
CA ARG A 117 1.13 7.34 15.10
C ARG A 117 1.47 6.83 13.70
N ARG A 118 0.62 5.97 13.17
CA ARG A 118 0.75 5.48 11.81
C ARG A 118 0.65 6.62 10.79
N ALA A 119 -0.30 7.55 10.96
CA ALA A 119 -0.44 8.73 10.09
C ALA A 119 0.83 9.61 10.12
N GLU A 120 1.35 9.92 11.30
CA GLU A 120 2.57 10.72 11.47
C GLU A 120 3.77 10.08 10.75
N VAL A 121 3.95 8.77 10.89
CA VAL A 121 5.04 8.06 10.19
C VAL A 121 4.85 8.10 8.68
N LEU A 122 3.63 7.91 8.17
CA LEU A 122 3.35 7.97 6.74
C LEU A 122 3.58 9.38 6.17
N LEU A 123 3.21 10.43 6.90
CA LEU A 123 3.50 11.81 6.54
C LEU A 123 5.00 12.07 6.49
N GLY A 124 5.76 11.61 7.49
CA GLY A 124 7.22 11.71 7.50
C GLY A 124 7.89 10.97 6.33
N MET A 125 7.36 9.81 5.94
CA MET A 125 7.83 9.10 4.75
C MET A 125 7.60 9.89 3.47
N LEU A 126 6.39 10.46 3.30
CA LEU A 126 6.06 11.28 2.15
C LEU A 126 6.95 12.53 2.07
N LEU A 127 7.14 13.19 3.20
CA LEU A 127 7.98 14.39 3.25
C LEU A 127 9.43 14.07 2.85
N ARG A 128 10.03 13.01 3.40
CA ARG A 128 11.41 12.61 3.05
C ARG A 128 11.58 12.20 1.59
N LEU A 129 10.52 11.66 0.96
CA LEU A 129 10.59 11.24 -0.44
C LEU A 129 10.48 12.41 -1.42
N TYR A 130 9.75 13.47 -1.06
CA TYR A 130 9.35 14.51 -2.01
C TYR A 130 9.77 15.93 -1.61
N ALA A 131 10.46 16.10 -0.48
CA ALA A 131 10.91 17.41 -0.02
C ALA A 131 11.85 18.11 -1.04
N PRO A 132 11.76 19.44 -1.20
CA PRO A 132 10.78 20.32 -0.57
C PRO A 132 9.39 20.16 -1.20
N LEU A 133 8.36 20.03 -0.37
CA LEU A 133 6.99 19.66 -0.80
C LEU A 133 5.97 20.72 -0.41
N PRO A 134 5.15 21.24 -1.35
CA PRO A 134 4.04 22.13 -0.99
C PRO A 134 3.10 21.48 0.03
N GLU A 135 2.68 22.21 1.06
CA GLU A 135 1.79 21.68 2.10
C GLU A 135 0.48 21.12 1.51
N GLY A 136 -0.09 21.78 0.50
CA GLY A 136 -1.29 21.28 -0.20
C GLY A 136 -1.04 19.94 -0.89
N THR A 137 0.15 19.73 -1.46
CA THR A 137 0.53 18.46 -2.08
C THR A 137 0.72 17.36 -1.03
N LEU A 138 1.34 17.67 0.13
CA LEU A 138 1.45 16.72 1.24
C LEU A 138 0.06 16.26 1.71
N ARG A 139 -0.89 17.20 1.83
CA ARG A 139 -2.29 16.91 2.18
C ARG A 139 -2.96 15.98 1.17
N GLN A 140 -2.76 16.23 -0.12
CA GLN A 140 -3.28 15.37 -1.20
C GLN A 140 -2.67 13.96 -1.14
N LEU A 141 -1.36 13.84 -1.01
CA LEU A 141 -0.67 12.56 -0.90
C LEU A 141 -1.10 11.79 0.36
N ALA A 142 -1.30 12.46 1.47
CA ALA A 142 -1.79 11.86 2.72
C ALA A 142 -3.15 11.17 2.53
N ARG A 143 -4.06 11.74 1.74
CA ARG A 143 -5.36 11.12 1.40
C ARG A 143 -5.18 9.84 0.59
N MET A 144 -4.20 9.80 -0.32
CA MET A 144 -3.94 8.64 -1.16
C MET A 144 -3.29 7.48 -0.38
N VAL A 145 -2.35 7.82 0.52
CA VAL A 145 -1.52 6.82 1.23
C VAL A 145 -2.23 6.21 2.42
N GLY A 146 -2.96 7.00 3.17
CA GLY A 146 -3.62 6.55 4.40
C GLY A 146 -4.70 5.49 4.16
N GLY A 147 -5.21 5.38 2.92
CA GLY A 147 -6.38 4.59 2.64
C GLY A 147 -7.54 5.03 3.55
N ARG A 148 -8.67 4.33 3.51
CA ARG A 148 -9.82 4.62 4.38
C ARG A 148 -9.68 4.11 5.81
N GLY A 149 -8.50 3.62 6.20
CA GLY A 149 -8.22 3.17 7.57
C GLY A 149 -7.89 4.29 8.56
N LEU A 150 -7.83 5.54 8.09
CA LEU A 150 -7.78 6.75 8.90
C LEU A 150 -8.98 7.60 8.47
N ASP A 151 -9.86 7.94 9.39
CA ASP A 151 -10.92 8.90 9.08
C ASP A 151 -10.32 10.29 8.74
N ASP A 152 -11.09 11.12 8.09
CA ASP A 152 -10.61 12.41 7.61
C ASP A 152 -10.19 13.32 8.76
N GLY A 153 -10.89 13.29 9.90
CA GLY A 153 -10.56 14.07 11.09
C GLY A 153 -9.22 13.65 11.73
N ALA A 154 -8.96 12.36 11.84
CA ALA A 154 -7.69 11.84 12.34
C ALA A 154 -6.52 12.21 11.42
N ARG A 155 -6.74 12.21 10.09
CA ARG A 155 -5.74 12.62 9.10
C ARG A 155 -5.40 14.11 9.20
N GLU A 156 -6.42 14.99 9.21
CA GLU A 156 -6.22 16.43 9.32
C GLU A 156 -5.55 16.80 10.66
N SER A 157 -5.97 16.17 11.75
CA SER A 157 -5.33 16.36 13.05
C SER A 157 -3.87 15.87 13.08
N ALA A 158 -3.56 14.76 12.43
CA ALA A 158 -2.19 14.27 12.30
C ALA A 158 -1.33 15.21 11.44
N LEU A 159 -1.89 15.70 10.32
CA LEU A 159 -1.22 16.64 9.44
C LEU A 159 -0.92 17.97 10.16
N ALA A 160 -1.89 18.54 10.85
CA ALA A 160 -1.71 19.79 11.59
C ALA A 160 -0.59 19.69 12.63
N ARG A 161 -0.55 18.60 13.40
CA ARG A 161 0.53 18.37 14.36
C ARG A 161 1.87 18.13 13.67
N PHE A 162 1.88 17.34 12.59
CA PHE A 162 3.09 17.03 11.84
C PHE A 162 3.74 18.29 11.27
N VAL A 163 2.93 19.22 10.74
CA VAL A 163 3.41 20.50 10.20
C VAL A 163 3.87 21.49 11.30
N ALA A 164 3.35 21.32 12.52
CA ALA A 164 3.75 22.11 13.70
C ALA A 164 4.92 21.47 14.49
N ASP A 165 5.39 20.30 14.08
CA ASP A 165 6.51 19.59 14.74
C ASP A 165 7.84 20.24 14.38
N ASP A 166 8.73 20.41 15.35
CA ASP A 166 10.08 20.99 15.16
C ASP A 166 10.94 20.18 14.18
N ALA A 167 10.58 18.92 13.92
CA ALA A 167 11.21 18.09 12.91
C ALA A 167 10.81 18.45 11.46
N VAL A 168 9.93 19.45 11.28
CA VAL A 168 9.48 19.93 9.96
C VAL A 168 9.80 21.39 9.80
N ALA A 169 10.74 21.67 8.92
CA ALA A 169 11.06 23.04 8.51
C ALA A 169 10.12 23.52 7.39
N SER A 170 9.90 24.81 7.29
CA SER A 170 9.07 25.39 6.24
C SER A 170 9.53 26.78 5.80
N ALA A 171 9.26 27.12 4.53
CA ALA A 171 9.35 28.48 4.01
C ALA A 171 8.21 28.75 3.03
N THR A 172 7.89 30.03 2.84
CA THR A 172 6.89 30.46 1.87
C THR A 172 7.56 31.10 0.67
N VAL A 173 7.31 30.56 -0.52
CA VAL A 173 7.76 31.10 -1.80
C VAL A 173 6.54 31.29 -2.69
N ASP A 174 6.38 32.46 -3.26
CA ASP A 174 5.24 32.83 -4.12
C ASP A 174 3.87 32.48 -3.52
N ARG A 175 3.65 32.76 -2.23
CA ARG A 175 2.45 32.44 -1.43
C ARG A 175 2.20 30.94 -1.23
N VAL A 176 3.13 30.06 -1.60
CA VAL A 176 3.05 28.62 -1.38
C VAL A 176 3.98 28.25 -0.23
N ARG A 177 3.44 27.61 0.81
CA ARG A 177 4.23 27.06 1.90
C ARG A 177 4.84 25.73 1.51
N TYR A 178 6.14 25.63 1.53
CA TYR A 178 6.91 24.41 1.30
C TYR A 178 7.38 23.84 2.61
N LEU A 179 7.43 22.52 2.69
CA LEU A 179 7.82 21.73 3.86
C LEU A 179 8.98 20.81 3.51
N TRP A 180 9.91 20.61 4.47
CA TRP A 180 10.97 19.60 4.39
C TRP A 180 11.35 19.14 5.80
N PRO A 181 12.06 17.98 5.96
CA PRO A 181 12.58 17.59 7.26
C PRO A 181 13.52 18.67 7.79
N ALA A 182 13.37 19.04 9.04
CA ALA A 182 14.37 19.80 9.77
C ALA A 182 15.41 18.76 10.22
N ASP A 183 16.58 18.76 9.66
CA ASP A 183 17.66 17.77 9.87
C ASP A 183 18.01 17.55 11.35
#